data_6385d9372dd1d5c283c22c7ef682dd3a
#
_entry.id   6385d9372dd1d5c283c22c7ef682dd3a
#
_cell.length_a   1.000
_cell.length_b   1.000
_cell.length_c   1.000
_cell.angle_alpha   90.00
_cell.angle_beta   90.00
_cell.angle_gamma   90.00
#
_symmetry.space_group_name_H-M   'P 1'
#
loop_
_entity.id
_entity.type
_entity.pdbx_description
1 polymer ?
#
loop_
_entity_poly.entity_id
_entity_poly.type
_entity_poly.pdbx_seq_one_letter_code
_entity_poly.pdbx_strand_id
1 'polypeptide(L)'
;MNLIGRYSNPGYASVADAVREFFERRVDLQRPGVAFGPEGEGEPAKQSTDISLVAIDRSEPESFALSQLILRGVTAGLERYLQERPLFRQCCPQQSLFVNPIFNLQHYAPGEGFKRWHCDWTISDEATEPVHRVLAWILYCNSVDEAGTEFHWQDHHEPAERGKLVIFPAGPSHIHRG
;
A
#
# COMPACT_ATOMS: atom_id res chain seq x y z
N MET A 1 21.09 -5.84 -4.94
CA MET A 1 20.64 -4.51 -4.44
C MET A 1 19.22 -4.67 -3.93
N ASN A 2 18.95 -4.37 -2.66
CA ASN A 2 17.61 -4.45 -2.09
C ASN A 2 16.89 -3.12 -2.32
N LEU A 3 15.84 -3.12 -3.16
CA LEU A 3 15.02 -1.94 -3.46
C LEU A 3 13.81 -1.81 -2.52
N ILE A 4 13.70 -2.63 -1.49
CA ILE A 4 12.66 -2.52 -0.47
C ILE A 4 13.14 -1.49 0.57
N GLY A 5 12.47 -0.34 0.64
CA GLY A 5 12.68 0.69 1.67
C GLY A 5 11.80 0.41 2.89
N ARG A 6 12.35 0.59 4.10
CA ARG A 6 11.66 0.36 5.37
C ARG A 6 11.81 1.58 6.26
N TYR A 7 10.70 2.10 6.73
CA TYR A 7 10.69 3.35 7.49
C TYR A 7 9.76 3.21 8.70
N SER A 8 10.30 3.47 9.87
CA SER A 8 9.54 3.47 11.12
C SER A 8 9.87 4.73 11.93
N ASN A 9 8.85 5.36 12.47
CA ASN A 9 8.99 6.49 13.39
C ASN A 9 7.68 6.67 14.19
N PRO A 10 7.67 7.47 15.27
CA PRO A 10 6.47 7.70 16.06
C PRO A 10 5.30 8.30 15.27
N GLY A 11 5.58 9.09 14.23
CA GLY A 11 4.54 9.66 13.34
C GLY A 11 3.79 8.57 12.57
N TYR A 12 4.48 7.59 12.01
CA TYR A 12 3.84 6.46 11.34
C TYR A 12 3.02 5.61 12.31
N ALA A 13 3.49 5.42 13.55
CA ALA A 13 2.74 4.72 14.56
C ALA A 13 1.42 5.45 14.90
N SER A 14 1.45 6.77 15.01
CA SER A 14 0.25 7.58 15.23
C SER A 14 -0.72 7.54 14.05
N VAL A 15 -0.21 7.53 12.81
CA VAL A 15 -1.04 7.35 11.61
C VAL A 15 -1.69 5.96 11.62
N ALA A 16 -0.94 4.92 11.98
CA ALA A 16 -1.43 3.55 12.08
C ALA A 16 -2.59 3.43 13.09
N ASP A 17 -2.50 4.08 14.24
CA ASP A 17 -3.57 4.11 15.23
C ASP A 17 -4.82 4.83 14.69
N ALA A 18 -4.63 5.99 14.09
CA ALA A 18 -5.75 6.75 13.49
C ALA A 18 -6.47 5.94 12.38
N VAL A 19 -5.71 5.18 11.57
CA VAL A 19 -6.27 4.29 10.55
C VAL A 19 -7.11 3.19 11.19
N ARG A 20 -6.62 2.54 12.24
CA ARG A 20 -7.35 1.47 12.94
C ARG A 20 -8.64 1.99 13.57
N GLU A 21 -8.56 3.09 14.32
CA GLU A 21 -9.73 3.71 14.94
C GLU A 21 -10.79 4.12 13.92
N PHE A 22 -10.36 4.67 12.78
CA PHE A 22 -11.26 5.02 11.68
C PHE A 22 -11.91 3.77 11.09
N PHE A 23 -11.11 2.75 10.79
CA PHE A 23 -11.61 1.50 10.17
C PHE A 23 -12.65 0.82 11.07
N GLU A 24 -12.37 0.69 12.38
CA GLU A 24 -13.26 0.08 13.35
C GLU A 24 -14.58 0.86 13.48
N ARG A 25 -14.55 2.18 13.37
CA ARG A 25 -15.73 3.05 13.52
C ARG A 25 -16.57 3.14 12.23
N ARG A 26 -15.94 3.10 11.05
CA ARG A 26 -16.61 3.33 9.76
C ARG A 26 -17.00 2.03 9.05
N VAL A 27 -17.77 1.20 9.76
CA VAL A 27 -18.34 -0.05 9.20
C VAL A 27 -19.22 0.21 7.98
N ASP A 28 -19.86 1.38 7.91
CA ASP A 28 -20.67 1.84 6.79
C ASP A 28 -19.91 1.95 5.46
N LEU A 29 -18.60 2.17 5.52
CA LEU A 29 -17.72 2.28 4.35
C LEU A 29 -17.05 0.97 3.94
N GLN A 30 -17.11 -0.05 4.80
CA GLN A 30 -16.42 -1.32 4.56
C GLN A 30 -17.09 -2.11 3.42
N ARG A 31 -16.27 -2.68 2.55
CA ARG A 31 -16.68 -3.53 1.42
C ARG A 31 -15.73 -4.73 1.31
N PRO A 32 -16.19 -5.87 0.77
CA PRO A 32 -15.28 -6.96 0.42
C PRO A 32 -14.17 -6.49 -0.51
N GLY A 33 -12.93 -6.86 -0.19
CA GLY A 33 -11.78 -6.51 -1.02
C GLY A 33 -11.82 -7.22 -2.37
N VAL A 34 -11.36 -6.54 -3.42
CA VAL A 34 -11.33 -7.06 -4.78
C VAL A 34 -9.89 -7.19 -5.26
N ALA A 35 -9.58 -8.29 -5.95
CA ALA A 35 -8.34 -8.47 -6.71
C ALA A 35 -8.66 -8.44 -8.20
N PHE A 36 -7.88 -7.66 -8.96
CA PHE A 36 -7.96 -7.68 -10.42
C PHE A 36 -7.08 -8.79 -10.98
N GLY A 37 -7.56 -9.45 -12.02
CA GLY A 37 -6.86 -10.52 -12.73
C GLY A 37 -7.75 -11.73 -12.99
N PRO A 38 -7.30 -12.70 -13.79
CA PRO A 38 -8.07 -13.88 -14.07
C PRO A 38 -8.34 -14.65 -12.77
N GLU A 39 -9.61 -14.85 -12.46
CA GLU A 39 -10.01 -15.76 -11.40
C GLU A 39 -9.67 -17.18 -11.84
N GLY A 40 -8.79 -17.85 -11.09
CA GLY A 40 -8.54 -19.28 -11.26
C GLY A 40 -9.62 -20.10 -10.55
N GLU A 41 -9.79 -21.35 -10.97
CA GLU A 41 -10.56 -22.33 -10.18
C GLU A 41 -9.83 -22.55 -8.83
N GLY A 42 -10.50 -22.29 -7.72
CA GLY A 42 -9.94 -22.49 -6.37
C GLY A 42 -10.28 -21.38 -5.39
N GLU A 43 -9.45 -21.24 -4.36
CA GLU A 43 -9.62 -20.20 -3.34
C GLU A 43 -9.46 -18.81 -3.94
N PRO A 44 -10.22 -17.79 -3.46
CA PRO A 44 -10.12 -16.42 -3.95
C PRO A 44 -8.70 -15.90 -3.75
N ALA A 45 -8.20 -15.20 -4.77
CA ALA A 45 -6.84 -14.64 -4.77
C ALA A 45 -6.59 -13.69 -3.58
N LYS A 46 -7.62 -12.98 -3.16
CA LYS A 46 -7.63 -12.03 -2.05
C LYS A 46 -8.89 -12.22 -1.22
N GLN A 47 -8.72 -12.27 0.08
CA GLN A 47 -9.80 -12.18 1.06
C GLN A 47 -9.46 -11.05 2.03
N SER A 48 -10.29 -10.02 2.08
CA SER A 48 -10.13 -8.86 2.95
C SER A 48 -11.41 -8.06 3.05
N THR A 49 -11.47 -7.18 4.04
CA THR A 49 -12.45 -6.10 4.13
C THR A 49 -11.72 -4.78 3.86
N ASP A 50 -12.18 -4.01 2.88
CA ASP A 50 -11.51 -2.80 2.42
C ASP A 50 -12.36 -1.55 2.63
N ILE A 51 -11.71 -0.40 2.91
CA ILE A 51 -12.28 0.94 2.76
C ILE A 51 -11.43 1.67 1.71
N SER A 52 -12.06 2.11 0.62
CA SER A 52 -11.40 2.94 -0.38
C SER A 52 -11.41 4.40 0.04
N LEU A 53 -10.26 5.03 0.06
CA LEU A 53 -10.08 6.45 0.34
C LEU A 53 -9.69 7.21 -0.92
N VAL A 54 -10.35 8.35 -1.12
CA VAL A 54 -10.08 9.31 -2.21
C VAL A 54 -9.65 10.63 -1.59
N ALA A 55 -8.36 10.87 -1.51
CA ALA A 55 -7.78 11.99 -0.76
C ALA A 55 -8.06 13.40 -1.37
N ILE A 56 -8.68 13.47 -2.52
CA ILE A 56 -9.16 14.71 -3.13
C ILE A 56 -10.66 14.94 -2.90
N ASP A 57 -11.39 13.93 -2.45
CA ASP A 57 -12.82 14.03 -2.16
C ASP A 57 -13.03 14.66 -0.77
N ARG A 58 -13.70 15.81 -0.76
CA ARG A 58 -14.02 16.57 0.45
C ARG A 58 -15.46 16.36 0.94
N SER A 59 -16.24 15.52 0.27
CA SER A 59 -17.65 15.26 0.63
C SER A 59 -17.76 14.55 1.98
N GLU A 60 -16.73 13.77 2.36
CA GLU A 60 -16.60 13.07 3.63
C GLU A 60 -15.42 13.65 4.44
N PRO A 61 -15.63 14.64 5.32
CA PRO A 61 -14.55 15.37 5.99
C PRO A 61 -13.60 14.50 6.81
N GLU A 62 -14.11 13.43 7.45
CA GLU A 62 -13.29 12.52 8.25
C GLU A 62 -12.38 11.66 7.36
N SER A 63 -12.91 11.07 6.29
CA SER A 63 -12.14 10.33 5.29
C SER A 63 -11.09 11.21 4.63
N PHE A 64 -11.45 12.47 4.30
CA PHE A 64 -10.53 13.45 3.76
C PHE A 64 -9.40 13.76 4.73
N ALA A 65 -9.68 14.04 6.00
CA ALA A 65 -8.67 14.36 7.01
C ALA A 65 -7.68 13.20 7.21
N LEU A 66 -8.20 11.96 7.34
CA LEU A 66 -7.37 10.76 7.47
C LEU A 66 -6.51 10.54 6.24
N SER A 67 -7.08 10.64 5.05
CA SER A 67 -6.32 10.44 3.81
C SER A 67 -5.22 11.48 3.62
N GLN A 68 -5.45 12.74 4.01
CA GLN A 68 -4.39 13.77 4.02
C GLN A 68 -3.28 13.43 5.02
N LEU A 69 -3.61 12.87 6.18
CA LEU A 69 -2.63 12.45 7.17
C LEU A 69 -1.74 11.31 6.61
N ILE A 70 -2.35 10.30 6.01
CA ILE A 70 -1.65 9.18 5.37
C ILE A 70 -0.76 9.68 4.23
N LEU A 71 -1.30 10.49 3.31
CA LEU A 71 -0.54 11.02 2.16
C LEU A 71 0.70 11.79 2.60
N ARG A 72 0.61 12.64 3.62
CA ARG A 72 1.78 13.35 4.14
C ARG A 72 2.86 12.39 4.63
N GLY A 73 2.47 11.36 5.36
CA GLY A 73 3.41 10.35 5.86
C GLY A 73 4.07 9.57 4.72
N VAL A 74 3.28 9.07 3.77
CA VAL A 74 3.78 8.29 2.62
C VAL A 74 4.65 9.15 1.70
N THR A 75 4.28 10.42 1.46
CA THR A 75 5.09 11.36 0.66
C THR A 75 6.46 11.59 1.30
N ALA A 76 6.52 11.81 2.61
CA ALA A 76 7.79 11.95 3.33
C ALA A 76 8.64 10.65 3.24
N GLY A 77 8.00 9.49 3.32
CA GLY A 77 8.67 8.20 3.09
C GLY A 77 9.19 8.04 1.66
N LEU A 78 8.42 8.45 0.65
CA LEU A 78 8.84 8.44 -0.74
C LEU A 78 10.06 9.36 -0.99
N GLU A 79 10.05 10.56 -0.43
CA GLU A 79 11.19 11.47 -0.53
C GLU A 79 12.47 10.85 0.05
N ARG A 80 12.36 10.22 1.23
CA ARG A 80 13.47 9.52 1.85
C ARG A 80 13.92 8.32 1.00
N TYR A 81 12.98 7.53 0.46
CA TYR A 81 13.27 6.42 -0.44
C TYR A 81 14.11 6.87 -1.64
N LEU A 82 13.75 7.99 -2.26
CA LEU A 82 14.45 8.57 -3.41
C LEU A 82 15.82 9.16 -3.04
N GLN A 83 15.97 9.74 -1.85
CA GLN A 83 17.27 10.22 -1.35
C GLN A 83 18.26 9.07 -1.14
N GLU A 84 17.80 7.95 -0.60
CA GLU A 84 18.60 6.74 -0.39
C GLU A 84 18.94 6.01 -1.70
N ARG A 85 18.23 6.32 -2.80
CA ARG A 85 18.38 5.68 -4.14
C ARG A 85 18.56 6.71 -5.25
N PRO A 86 19.71 7.40 -5.30
CA PRO A 86 19.90 8.53 -6.21
C PRO A 86 19.80 8.16 -7.69
N LEU A 87 20.19 6.95 -8.09
CA LEU A 87 20.03 6.48 -9.47
C LEU A 87 18.56 6.29 -9.85
N PHE A 88 17.73 5.78 -8.92
CA PHE A 88 16.28 5.67 -9.14
C PHE A 88 15.69 7.05 -9.39
N ARG A 89 16.07 8.03 -8.58
CA ARG A 89 15.62 9.41 -8.71
C ARG A 89 16.04 10.04 -10.06
N GLN A 90 17.24 9.70 -10.57
CA GLN A 90 17.71 10.19 -11.87
C GLN A 90 16.94 9.57 -13.05
N CYS A 91 16.59 8.29 -12.95
CA CYS A 91 15.87 7.57 -14.00
C CYS A 91 14.37 7.89 -14.02
N CYS A 92 13.79 8.28 -12.89
CA CYS A 92 12.38 8.67 -12.77
C CYS A 92 12.30 10.18 -12.54
N PRO A 93 11.95 11.00 -13.54
CA PRO A 93 11.83 12.44 -13.38
C PRO A 93 10.92 12.80 -12.20
N GLN A 94 11.39 13.64 -11.28
CA GLN A 94 10.68 13.96 -10.04
C GLN A 94 9.26 14.49 -10.23
N GLN A 95 9.03 15.22 -11.31
CA GLN A 95 7.73 15.81 -11.62
C GLN A 95 6.67 14.75 -11.98
N SER A 96 7.08 13.52 -12.26
CA SER A 96 6.19 12.42 -12.64
C SER A 96 5.92 11.42 -11.50
N LEU A 97 6.64 11.53 -10.36
CA LEU A 97 6.43 10.65 -9.22
C LEU A 97 5.60 11.36 -8.14
N PHE A 98 4.42 10.84 -7.89
CA PHE A 98 3.53 11.29 -6.82
C PHE A 98 2.85 10.10 -6.14
N VAL A 99 2.39 10.31 -4.93
CA VAL A 99 1.54 9.31 -4.25
C VAL A 99 0.13 9.43 -4.80
N ASN A 100 -0.38 8.33 -5.38
CA ASN A 100 -1.75 8.31 -5.89
C ASN A 100 -2.74 8.69 -4.77
N PRO A 101 -3.65 9.67 -5.00
CA PRO A 101 -4.63 10.07 -4.00
C PRO A 101 -5.73 9.03 -3.75
N ILE A 102 -5.76 7.93 -4.50
CA ILE A 102 -6.71 6.83 -4.33
C ILE A 102 -5.94 5.62 -3.79
N PHE A 103 -6.33 5.14 -2.62
CA PHE A 103 -5.73 3.98 -1.97
C PHE A 103 -6.72 3.31 -1.01
N ASN A 104 -6.42 2.09 -0.59
CA ASN A 104 -7.30 1.29 0.25
C ASN A 104 -6.71 1.08 1.65
N LEU A 105 -7.57 1.17 2.66
CA LEU A 105 -7.35 0.54 3.95
C LEU A 105 -7.81 -0.91 3.80
N GLN A 106 -6.96 -1.86 4.14
CA GLN A 106 -7.23 -3.29 3.95
C GLN A 106 -7.11 -4.01 5.29
N HIS A 107 -8.18 -4.65 5.71
CA HIS A 107 -8.20 -5.48 6.91
C HIS A 107 -8.29 -6.95 6.51
N TYR A 108 -7.41 -7.74 7.08
CA TYR A 108 -7.36 -9.19 6.92
C TYR A 108 -7.69 -9.85 8.26
N ALA A 109 -8.76 -10.62 8.32
CA ALA A 109 -9.09 -11.44 9.47
C ALA A 109 -8.13 -12.65 9.57
N PRO A 110 -8.06 -13.35 10.71
CA PRO A 110 -7.24 -14.55 10.83
C PRO A 110 -7.51 -15.55 9.70
N GLY A 111 -6.47 -15.95 8.98
CA GLY A 111 -6.55 -16.84 7.82
C GLY A 111 -6.84 -16.18 6.48
N GLU A 112 -7.21 -14.90 6.46
CA GLU A 112 -7.34 -14.10 5.24
C GLU A 112 -5.99 -13.55 4.76
N GLY A 113 -5.94 -13.09 3.51
CA GLY A 113 -4.73 -12.53 2.91
C GLY A 113 -4.87 -12.31 1.41
N PHE A 114 -3.85 -11.76 0.80
CA PHE A 114 -3.66 -11.80 -0.65
C PHE A 114 -2.70 -12.95 -0.98
N LYS A 115 -3.22 -14.16 -0.99
CA LYS A 115 -2.43 -15.41 -1.00
C LYS A 115 -1.78 -15.71 -2.35
N ARG A 116 -2.27 -15.14 -3.44
CA ARG A 116 -1.71 -15.35 -4.78
C ARG A 116 -0.50 -14.45 -5.01
N TRP A 117 0.58 -15.02 -5.55
CA TRP A 117 1.73 -14.26 -6.03
C TRP A 117 1.31 -13.26 -7.09
N HIS A 118 1.61 -11.98 -6.90
CA HIS A 118 1.24 -10.90 -7.80
C HIS A 118 2.29 -9.78 -7.79
N CYS A 119 2.16 -8.87 -8.72
CA CYS A 119 2.81 -7.57 -8.68
C CYS A 119 1.74 -6.48 -8.87
N ASP A 120 2.05 -5.29 -8.39
CA ASP A 120 1.13 -4.14 -8.43
C ASP A 120 1.22 -3.32 -9.71
N TRP A 121 2.00 -3.77 -10.67
CA TRP A 121 2.19 -3.04 -11.92
C TRP A 121 0.88 -2.99 -12.70
N THR A 122 0.34 -1.79 -12.82
CA THR A 122 -0.89 -1.54 -13.56
C THR A 122 -0.65 -0.42 -14.56
N ILE A 123 -1.12 -0.63 -15.77
CA ILE A 123 -1.23 0.39 -16.80
C ILE A 123 -2.73 0.66 -16.93
N SER A 124 -3.16 1.89 -16.71
CA SER A 124 -4.54 2.28 -16.97
C SER A 124 -4.66 2.79 -18.39
N ASP A 125 -5.41 2.07 -19.21
CA ASP A 125 -5.70 2.45 -20.61
C ASP A 125 -6.85 3.43 -20.72
N GLU A 126 -7.58 3.68 -19.62
CA GLU A 126 -8.81 4.48 -19.63
C GLU A 126 -8.57 5.98 -19.40
N ALA A 127 -7.37 6.38 -19.00
CA ALA A 127 -7.05 7.76 -18.76
C ALA A 127 -6.45 8.42 -20.00
N THR A 128 -6.82 9.67 -20.25
CA THR A 128 -6.17 10.54 -21.23
C THR A 128 -4.67 10.74 -20.94
N GLU A 129 -4.25 10.42 -19.70
CA GLU A 129 -2.86 10.31 -19.27
C GLU A 129 -2.69 8.98 -18.52
N PRO A 130 -1.99 8.00 -19.11
CA PRO A 130 -1.78 6.71 -18.46
C PRO A 130 -0.94 6.88 -17.19
N VAL A 131 -1.49 6.40 -16.08
CA VAL A 131 -0.76 6.35 -14.80
C VAL A 131 -0.08 5.00 -14.69
N HIS A 132 1.26 5.02 -14.57
CA HIS A 132 2.05 3.82 -14.32
C HIS A 132 2.36 3.71 -12.83
N ARG A 133 1.97 2.62 -12.20
CA ARG A 133 2.39 2.33 -10.84
C ARG A 133 3.85 1.85 -10.85
N VAL A 134 4.77 2.74 -10.52
CA VAL A 134 6.22 2.49 -10.49
C VAL A 134 6.65 1.89 -9.15
N LEU A 135 6.08 2.41 -8.06
CA LEU A 135 6.31 1.96 -6.70
C LEU A 135 4.96 1.60 -6.05
N ALA A 136 5.00 0.60 -5.20
CA ALA A 136 3.95 0.28 -4.24
C ALA A 136 4.40 0.63 -2.83
N TRP A 137 3.44 0.81 -1.93
CA TRP A 137 3.70 1.05 -0.52
C TRP A 137 2.68 0.34 0.36
N ILE A 138 3.13 -0.05 1.55
CA ILE A 138 2.32 -0.65 2.60
C ILE A 138 2.67 0.06 3.90
N LEU A 139 1.67 0.59 4.62
CA LEU A 139 1.80 1.01 6.00
C LEU A 139 1.10 0.00 6.89
N TYR A 140 1.87 -0.78 7.64
CA TYR A 140 1.30 -1.73 8.59
C TYR A 140 0.71 -1.00 9.80
N CYS A 141 -0.57 -1.22 10.05
CA CYS A 141 -1.30 -0.50 11.10
C CYS A 141 -1.33 -1.25 12.44
N ASN A 142 -0.97 -2.51 12.45
CA ASN A 142 -0.80 -3.32 13.67
C ASN A 142 0.39 -4.28 13.53
N SER A 143 0.86 -4.79 14.66
CA SER A 143 1.82 -5.88 14.67
C SER A 143 1.07 -7.20 14.81
N VAL A 144 1.39 -8.14 13.93
CA VAL A 144 0.79 -9.48 13.95
C VAL A 144 1.91 -10.50 13.73
N ASP A 145 2.05 -11.41 14.67
CA ASP A 145 3.04 -12.47 14.56
C ASP A 145 2.77 -13.34 13.33
N GLU A 146 3.84 -13.69 12.63
CA GLU A 146 3.81 -14.52 11.41
C GLU A 146 3.07 -13.90 10.21
N ALA A 147 2.49 -12.70 10.35
CA ALA A 147 1.89 -11.96 9.24
C ALA A 147 2.87 -10.96 8.61
N GLY A 148 2.60 -10.58 7.37
CA GLY A 148 3.43 -9.62 6.65
C GLY A 148 3.35 -9.78 5.14
N THR A 149 4.42 -9.45 4.44
CA THR A 149 4.51 -9.55 2.99
C THR A 149 5.72 -10.38 2.59
N GLU A 150 5.49 -11.46 1.85
CA GLU A 150 6.55 -12.27 1.26
C GLU A 150 6.93 -11.73 -0.11
N PHE A 151 8.24 -11.59 -0.38
CA PHE A 151 8.80 -11.19 -1.68
C PHE A 151 9.55 -12.38 -2.30
N HIS A 152 9.04 -12.88 -3.43
CA HIS A 152 9.50 -14.12 -4.03
C HIS A 152 10.98 -14.08 -4.45
N TRP A 153 11.34 -13.11 -5.30
CA TRP A 153 12.70 -13.04 -5.85
C TRP A 153 13.76 -12.57 -4.87
N GLN A 154 13.35 -11.92 -3.79
CA GLN A 154 14.23 -11.43 -2.73
C GLN A 154 14.44 -12.48 -1.64
N ASP A 155 13.71 -13.60 -1.68
CA ASP A 155 13.66 -14.60 -0.60
C ASP A 155 13.51 -13.92 0.76
N HIS A 156 12.50 -13.04 0.86
CA HIS A 156 12.37 -12.15 2.00
C HIS A 156 10.91 -12.09 2.48
N HIS A 157 10.75 -12.21 3.79
CA HIS A 157 9.52 -11.93 4.50
C HIS A 157 9.64 -10.61 5.26
N GLU A 158 8.76 -9.67 4.97
CA GLU A 158 8.65 -8.38 5.65
C GLU A 158 7.57 -8.48 6.72
N PRO A 159 7.91 -8.54 8.02
CA PRO A 159 6.92 -8.76 9.09
C PRO A 159 6.00 -7.55 9.23
N ALA A 160 4.73 -7.82 9.57
CA ALA A 160 3.76 -6.78 9.89
C ALA A 160 4.07 -6.17 11.26
N GLU A 161 4.59 -4.95 11.26
CA GLU A 161 4.91 -4.19 12.47
C GLU A 161 4.19 -2.83 12.45
N ARG A 162 3.48 -2.52 13.52
CA ARG A 162 2.72 -1.27 13.65
C ARG A 162 3.61 -0.03 13.38
N GLY A 163 3.17 0.81 12.46
CA GLY A 163 3.88 2.04 12.10
C GLY A 163 5.11 1.82 11.21
N LYS A 164 5.24 0.66 10.57
CA LYS A 164 6.25 0.41 9.56
C LYS A 164 5.69 0.69 8.17
N LEU A 165 6.30 1.65 7.48
CA LEU A 165 6.05 1.95 6.07
C LEU A 165 7.08 1.20 5.22
N VAL A 166 6.61 0.41 4.26
CA VAL A 166 7.42 -0.28 3.28
C VAL A 166 7.14 0.29 1.89
N ILE A 167 8.20 0.59 1.12
CA ILE A 167 8.11 1.09 -0.25
C ILE A 167 8.99 0.21 -1.14
N PHE A 168 8.44 -0.27 -2.26
CA PHE A 168 9.14 -1.19 -3.16
C PHE A 168 8.68 -1.02 -4.61
N PRO A 169 9.47 -1.46 -5.61
CA PRO A 169 9.06 -1.46 -7.01
C PRO A 169 7.78 -2.28 -7.24
N ALA A 170 6.82 -1.70 -7.95
CA ALA A 170 5.52 -2.32 -8.20
C ALA A 170 5.57 -3.43 -9.28
N GLY A 171 6.65 -3.51 -10.05
CA GLY A 171 6.77 -4.39 -11.21
C GLY A 171 7.12 -5.85 -10.89
N PRO A 172 7.27 -6.69 -11.94
CA PRO A 172 7.51 -8.13 -11.80
C PRO A 172 8.80 -8.52 -11.07
N SER A 173 9.72 -7.58 -10.87
CA SER A 173 10.94 -7.79 -10.07
C SER A 173 10.66 -7.93 -8.57
N HIS A 174 9.47 -7.54 -8.11
CA HIS A 174 9.05 -7.61 -6.71
C HIS A 174 7.68 -8.29 -6.60
N ILE A 175 7.58 -9.51 -7.17
CA ILE A 175 6.42 -10.37 -6.98
C ILE A 175 6.30 -10.69 -5.49
N HIS A 176 5.09 -10.48 -4.96
CA HIS A 176 4.83 -10.62 -3.53
C HIS A 176 3.43 -11.19 -3.26
N ARG A 177 3.22 -11.57 -2.00
CA ARG A 177 1.93 -11.99 -1.43
C ARG A 177 1.88 -11.66 0.07
N GLY A 178 0.67 -11.73 0.68
CA GLY A 178 0.46 -11.54 2.12
C GLY A 178 -0.64 -12.41 2.66
#